data_c213505c611524766239bb65f232047d
#
_entry.id   c213505c611524766239bb65f232047d
#
_cell.length_a   1.000
_cell.length_b   1.000
_cell.length_c   1.000
_cell.angle_alpha   90.00
_cell.angle_beta   90.00
_cell.angle_gamma   90.00
#
_symmetry.space_group_name_H-M   'P 1'
#
loop_
_entity.id
_entity.type
_entity.pdbx_description
1 polymer ?
#
loop_
_entity_poly.entity_id
_entity_poly.type
_entity_poly.pdbx_seq_one_letter_code
_entity_poly.pdbx_strand_id
1 'polypeptide(L)'
;MALEADLDELTGKEVAKAYALLDPETNWIVSTVFQVENLFLLLSLEPDEDEVKVAVLSADALAAAITHEHYVQKPIANQKKSIAYIWRLINQRGYQDGVQIEFDDFHRLNVQVMAEGSRLLLTVFNRM
;
A
#
# COMPACT_ATOMS: atom_id res chain seq x y z
N MET A 1 -10.36 8.77 7.75
CA MET A 1 -9.89 9.48 6.57
C MET A 1 -8.39 9.67 6.64
N ALA A 2 -7.69 9.40 5.57
CA ALA A 2 -6.24 9.56 5.53
C ALA A 2 -5.87 10.98 5.19
N LEU A 3 -4.94 11.55 5.94
CA LEU A 3 -4.36 12.85 5.71
C LEU A 3 -2.85 12.68 5.56
N GLU A 4 -2.19 13.62 4.92
CA GLU A 4 -0.73 13.55 4.76
C GLU A 4 0.00 13.46 6.11
N ALA A 5 -0.52 14.12 7.13
CA ALA A 5 0.03 14.04 8.47
C ALA A 5 0.03 12.60 9.01
N ASP A 6 -0.96 11.80 8.61
CA ASP A 6 -1.06 10.42 9.06
C ASP A 6 0.04 9.55 8.46
N LEU A 7 0.47 9.86 7.23
CA LEU A 7 1.59 9.15 6.60
C LEU A 7 2.90 9.44 7.33
N ASP A 8 3.10 10.67 7.78
CA ASP A 8 4.28 11.04 8.54
C ASP A 8 4.37 10.26 9.85
N GLU A 9 3.23 9.94 10.45
CA GLU A 9 3.18 9.15 11.68
C GLU A 9 3.69 7.72 11.49
N LEU A 10 3.66 7.20 10.26
CA LEU A 10 4.13 5.85 9.96
C LEU A 10 5.64 5.79 9.77
N THR A 11 6.27 6.92 9.46
CA THR A 11 7.71 6.97 9.22
C THR A 11 8.48 6.63 10.48
N GLY A 12 9.48 5.76 10.34
CA GLY A 12 10.29 5.27 11.45
C GLY A 12 9.69 4.08 12.17
N LYS A 13 8.49 3.67 11.82
CA LYS A 13 7.81 2.55 12.47
C LYS A 13 7.94 1.27 11.65
N GLU A 14 7.93 0.15 12.37
CA GLU A 14 8.09 -1.17 11.76
C GLU A 14 6.79 -1.68 11.16
N VAL A 15 6.87 -2.23 9.95
CA VAL A 15 5.75 -2.93 9.32
C VAL A 15 5.75 -4.37 9.85
N ALA A 16 4.70 -4.72 10.59
CA ALA A 16 4.56 -6.05 11.15
C ALA A 16 4.11 -7.07 10.11
N LYS A 17 3.28 -6.64 9.18
CA LYS A 17 2.67 -7.52 8.19
C LYS A 17 2.28 -6.70 6.96
N ALA A 18 2.49 -7.26 5.78
CA ALA A 18 2.07 -6.64 4.52
C ALA A 18 1.50 -7.71 3.59
N TYR A 19 0.39 -7.39 2.95
CA TYR A 19 -0.22 -8.33 2.02
C TYR A 19 -1.00 -7.59 0.93
N ALA A 20 -1.16 -8.28 -0.21
CA ALA A 20 -2.00 -7.83 -1.31
C ALA A 20 -3.33 -8.58 -1.28
N LEU A 21 -4.38 -7.91 -1.70
CA LEU A 21 -5.70 -8.51 -1.87
C LEU A 21 -5.97 -8.65 -3.36
N LEU A 22 -6.22 -9.89 -3.80
CA LEU A 22 -6.41 -10.23 -5.19
C LEU A 22 -7.85 -10.61 -5.45
N ASP A 23 -8.37 -10.13 -6.59
CA ASP A 23 -9.66 -10.59 -7.09
C ASP A 23 -9.55 -12.07 -7.47
N PRO A 24 -10.41 -12.94 -6.94
CA PRO A 24 -10.29 -14.39 -7.21
C PRO A 24 -10.54 -14.78 -8.66
N GLU A 25 -11.26 -13.97 -9.43
CA GLU A 25 -11.55 -14.28 -10.83
C GLU A 25 -10.44 -13.83 -11.78
N THR A 26 -9.93 -12.62 -11.58
CA THR A 26 -8.91 -12.04 -12.47
C THR A 26 -7.50 -12.28 -11.98
N ASN A 27 -7.34 -12.53 -10.69
CA ASN A 27 -6.05 -12.59 -10.01
C ASN A 27 -5.33 -11.22 -10.00
N TRP A 28 -6.08 -10.16 -10.22
CA TRP A 28 -5.53 -8.79 -10.18
C TRP A 28 -5.52 -8.27 -8.76
N ILE A 29 -4.47 -7.50 -8.42
CA ILE A 29 -4.38 -6.84 -7.13
C ILE A 29 -5.32 -5.63 -7.13
N VAL A 30 -6.19 -5.55 -6.13
CA VAL A 30 -7.11 -4.43 -5.97
C VAL A 30 -6.77 -3.55 -4.77
N SER A 31 -6.03 -4.09 -3.79
CA SER A 31 -5.61 -3.35 -2.60
C SER A 31 -4.33 -3.95 -2.05
N THR A 32 -3.56 -3.13 -1.32
CA THR A 32 -2.46 -3.61 -0.50
C THR A 32 -2.62 -3.04 0.90
N VAL A 33 -2.22 -3.81 1.91
CA VAL A 33 -2.37 -3.46 3.31
C VAL A 33 -1.03 -3.63 4.01
N PHE A 34 -0.61 -2.59 4.74
CA PHE A 34 0.61 -2.62 5.55
C PHE A 34 0.23 -2.33 6.99
N GLN A 35 0.42 -3.32 7.85
CA GLN A 35 0.15 -3.16 9.28
C GLN A 35 1.34 -2.53 9.97
N VAL A 36 1.13 -1.39 10.59
CA VAL A 36 2.16 -0.62 11.30
C VAL A 36 1.63 -0.38 12.72
N GLU A 37 2.12 -1.15 13.68
CA GLU A 37 1.61 -1.15 15.05
C GLU A 37 0.11 -1.47 15.04
N ASN A 38 -0.72 -0.58 15.58
CA ASN A 38 -2.18 -0.76 15.58
C ASN A 38 -2.88 -0.04 14.43
N LEU A 39 -2.11 0.49 13.48
CA LEU A 39 -2.64 1.19 12.31
C LEU A 39 -2.42 0.36 11.05
N PHE A 40 -3.22 0.64 10.03
CA PHE A 40 -3.16 -0.05 8.75
C PHE A 40 -3.09 0.97 7.64
N LEU A 41 -2.02 0.91 6.85
CA LEU A 41 -1.91 1.69 5.62
C LEU A 41 -2.57 0.89 4.51
N LEU A 42 -3.67 1.42 4.00
CA LEU A 42 -4.42 0.80 2.91
C LEU A 42 -4.16 1.57 1.63
N LEU A 43 -3.65 0.90 0.62
CA LEU A 43 -3.50 1.44 -0.73
C LEU A 43 -4.49 0.69 -1.61
N SER A 44 -5.49 1.40 -2.11
CA SER A 44 -6.55 0.77 -2.89
C SER A 44 -6.71 1.44 -4.25
N LEU A 45 -7.24 0.67 -5.19
CA LEU A 45 -7.49 1.14 -6.54
C LEU A 45 -8.75 2.01 -6.60
N GLU A 46 -8.64 3.15 -7.27
CA GLU A 46 -9.79 3.92 -7.71
C GLU A 46 -9.97 3.63 -9.20
N PRO A 47 -10.89 2.73 -9.57
CA PRO A 47 -10.94 2.23 -10.95
C PRO A 47 -11.35 3.27 -11.99
N ASP A 48 -12.19 4.23 -11.59
CA ASP A 48 -12.69 5.23 -12.54
C ASP A 48 -11.61 6.22 -12.98
N GLU A 49 -10.63 6.48 -12.13
CA GLU A 49 -9.59 7.45 -12.38
C GLU A 49 -8.20 6.85 -12.52
N ASP A 50 -8.11 5.54 -12.32
CA ASP A 50 -6.84 4.83 -12.36
C ASP A 50 -5.83 5.41 -11.37
N GLU A 51 -6.31 5.70 -10.17
CA GLU A 51 -5.52 6.28 -9.09
C GLU A 51 -5.37 5.31 -7.92
N VAL A 52 -4.32 5.55 -7.12
CA VAL A 52 -4.12 4.84 -5.85
C VAL A 52 -4.64 5.73 -4.73
N LYS A 53 -5.64 5.24 -4.01
CA LYS A 53 -6.15 5.88 -2.80
C LYS A 53 -5.32 5.45 -1.61
N VAL A 54 -5.04 6.38 -0.71
CA VAL A 54 -4.25 6.15 0.49
C VAL A 54 -5.13 6.40 1.71
N ALA A 55 -5.17 5.44 2.63
CA ALA A 55 -5.88 5.61 3.89
C ALA A 55 -5.06 5.00 5.02
N VAL A 56 -5.04 5.68 6.18
CA VAL A 56 -4.45 5.15 7.40
C VAL A 56 -5.61 4.87 8.35
N LEU A 57 -5.82 3.61 8.69
CA LEU A 57 -7.03 3.15 9.35
C LEU A 57 -6.74 2.35 10.61
N SER A 58 -7.68 2.40 11.57
CA SER A 58 -7.71 1.45 12.67
C SER A 58 -8.16 0.07 12.17
N ALA A 59 -8.04 -0.96 13.00
CA ALA A 59 -8.49 -2.30 12.63
C ALA A 59 -9.99 -2.32 12.30
N ASP A 60 -10.81 -1.60 13.07
CA ASP A 60 -12.25 -1.56 12.83
C ASP A 60 -12.58 -0.84 11.53
N ALA A 61 -11.91 0.27 11.25
CA ALA A 61 -12.10 1.02 10.02
C ALA A 61 -11.65 0.22 8.80
N LEU A 62 -10.56 -0.54 8.92
CA LEU A 62 -10.10 -1.43 7.86
C LEU A 62 -11.14 -2.51 7.56
N ALA A 63 -11.68 -3.14 8.59
CA ALA A 63 -12.69 -4.18 8.42
C ALA A 63 -13.95 -3.64 7.74
N ALA A 64 -14.30 -2.39 8.01
CA ALA A 64 -15.44 -1.74 7.35
C ALA A 64 -15.14 -1.37 5.89
N ALA A 65 -13.87 -1.06 5.58
CA ALA A 65 -13.48 -0.64 4.24
C ALA A 65 -13.29 -1.81 3.28
N ILE A 66 -12.90 -2.98 3.79
CA ILE A 66 -12.58 -4.16 2.98
C ILE A 66 -13.30 -5.38 3.51
N THR A 67 -13.88 -6.16 2.58
CA THR A 67 -14.43 -7.47 2.89
C THR A 67 -13.42 -8.53 2.47
N HIS A 68 -12.53 -8.88 3.40
CA HIS A 68 -11.40 -9.78 3.12
C HIS A 68 -11.82 -11.15 2.59
N GLU A 69 -12.99 -11.63 2.95
CA GLU A 69 -13.47 -12.94 2.56
C GLU A 69 -13.73 -13.08 1.06
N HIS A 70 -13.83 -11.96 0.35
CA HIS A 70 -14.04 -11.97 -1.10
C HIS A 70 -12.73 -11.93 -1.90
N TYR A 71 -11.60 -11.83 -1.20
CA TYR A 71 -10.31 -11.67 -1.86
C TYR A 71 -9.31 -12.71 -1.39
N VAL A 72 -8.37 -13.02 -2.26
CA VAL A 72 -7.24 -13.89 -1.91
C VAL A 72 -6.14 -13.00 -1.33
N GLN A 73 -5.63 -13.36 -0.15
CA GLN A 73 -4.51 -12.65 0.45
C GLN A 73 -3.19 -13.25 -0.03
N LYS A 74 -2.28 -12.38 -0.44
CA LYS A 74 -0.94 -12.79 -0.83
C LYS A 74 0.08 -11.95 -0.09
N PRO A 75 1.03 -12.55 0.66
CA PRO A 75 2.02 -11.77 1.39
C PRO A 75 2.93 -10.97 0.46
N ILE A 76 3.29 -9.77 0.92
CA ILE A 76 4.28 -8.93 0.28
C ILE A 76 5.53 -9.00 1.14
N ALA A 77 6.70 -9.23 0.53
CA ALA A 77 8.03 -9.17 1.15
C ALA A 77 8.00 -9.06 2.68
N ASN A 78 7.73 -10.15 3.35
CA ASN A 78 7.35 -10.17 4.76
C ASN A 78 8.57 -10.09 5.69
N GLN A 79 9.27 -8.98 5.66
CA GLN A 79 10.38 -8.73 6.57
C GLN A 79 10.01 -7.55 7.45
N LYS A 80 10.16 -7.71 8.74
CA LYS A 80 9.84 -6.67 9.72
C LYS A 80 10.84 -5.53 9.61
N LYS A 81 10.56 -4.57 8.75
CA LYS A 81 11.43 -3.42 8.49
C LYS A 81 10.68 -2.13 8.76
N SER A 82 11.44 -1.12 9.21
CA SER A 82 10.89 0.20 9.47
C SER A 82 10.75 0.99 8.19
N ILE A 83 9.70 1.81 8.12
CA ILE A 83 9.46 2.69 6.99
C ILE A 83 10.40 3.89 7.09
N ALA A 84 11.19 4.12 6.04
CA ALA A 84 12.03 5.31 5.93
C ALA A 84 11.28 6.45 5.26
N TYR A 85 10.65 6.18 4.13
CA TYR A 85 9.93 7.19 3.36
C TYR A 85 8.70 6.59 2.69
N ILE A 86 7.67 7.44 2.52
CA ILE A 86 6.51 7.13 1.71
C ILE A 86 6.36 8.24 0.68
N TRP A 87 6.44 7.88 -0.59
CA TRP A 87 6.27 8.84 -1.68
C TRP A 87 4.93 8.64 -2.37
N ARG A 88 4.26 9.75 -2.62
CA ARG A 88 3.06 9.78 -3.44
C ARG A 88 3.50 10.17 -4.85
N LEU A 89 3.19 9.33 -5.83
CA LEU A 89 3.62 9.51 -7.21
C LEU A 89 2.47 10.17 -7.99
N ILE A 90 2.67 11.42 -8.35
CA ILE A 90 1.65 12.22 -9.03
C ILE A 90 2.14 12.52 -10.44
N ASN A 91 1.33 12.17 -11.45
CA ASN A 91 1.69 12.38 -12.84
C ASN A 91 1.46 13.84 -13.24
N GLN A 92 1.82 14.18 -14.49
CA GLN A 92 1.74 15.55 -14.98
C GLN A 92 0.31 16.09 -15.09
N ARG A 93 -0.69 15.22 -15.02
CA ARG A 93 -2.10 15.63 -15.02
C ARG A 93 -2.67 15.82 -13.62
N GLY A 94 -1.84 15.58 -12.60
CA GLY A 94 -2.25 15.75 -11.21
C GLY A 94 -2.88 14.51 -10.58
N TYR A 95 -2.90 13.37 -11.26
CA TYR A 95 -3.43 12.13 -10.70
C TYR A 95 -2.37 11.40 -9.89
N GLN A 96 -2.77 10.88 -8.74
CA GLN A 96 -1.90 10.06 -7.91
C GLN A 96 -1.99 8.61 -8.40
N ASP A 97 -1.10 8.25 -9.31
CA ASP A 97 -1.12 6.93 -9.93
C ASP A 97 -0.20 5.92 -9.22
N GLY A 98 0.45 6.32 -8.15
CA GLY A 98 1.28 5.39 -7.41
C GLY A 98 1.66 5.85 -6.02
N VAL A 99 2.15 4.89 -5.24
CA VAL A 99 2.72 5.12 -3.92
C VAL A 99 3.95 4.21 -3.81
N GLN A 100 5.04 4.76 -3.28
CA GLN A 100 6.27 4.00 -3.08
C GLN A 100 6.68 4.08 -1.63
N ILE A 101 6.96 2.92 -1.03
CA ILE A 101 7.42 2.82 0.35
C ILE A 101 8.85 2.33 0.35
N GLU A 102 9.75 3.13 0.90
CA GLU A 102 11.14 2.72 1.11
C GLU A 102 11.33 2.31 2.56
N PHE A 103 11.97 1.16 2.75
CA PHE A 103 12.26 0.65 4.07
C PHE A 103 13.69 0.99 4.47
N ASP A 104 13.88 1.20 5.76
CA ASP A 104 15.20 1.51 6.35
C ASP A 104 15.95 0.20 6.54
N ASP A 105 16.67 -0.24 5.51
CA ASP A 105 17.53 -1.40 5.58
C ASP A 105 18.78 -1.17 4.72
N PHE A 106 19.72 -2.09 4.84
CA PHE A 106 21.00 -1.98 4.13
C PHE A 106 20.81 -1.94 2.61
N HIS A 107 19.87 -2.71 2.10
CA HIS A 107 19.62 -2.81 0.66
C HIS A 107 18.60 -1.81 0.15
N ARG A 108 18.03 -1.00 1.04
CA ARG A 108 16.97 -0.04 0.72
C ARG A 108 15.85 -0.68 -0.08
N LEU A 109 15.20 -1.65 0.56
CA LEU A 109 14.04 -2.31 -0.03
C LEU A 109 12.95 -1.30 -0.29
N ASN A 110 12.39 -1.35 -1.49
CA ASN A 110 11.27 -0.51 -1.90
C ASN A 110 10.10 -1.36 -2.37
N VAL A 111 8.91 -0.91 -2.03
CA VAL A 111 7.67 -1.48 -2.55
C VAL A 111 6.94 -0.37 -3.28
N GLN A 112 6.67 -0.57 -4.56
CA GLN A 112 5.96 0.41 -5.37
C GLN A 112 4.62 -0.16 -5.81
N VAL A 113 3.56 0.61 -5.60
CA VAL A 113 2.20 0.24 -5.97
C VAL A 113 1.70 1.28 -6.96
N MET A 114 1.39 0.84 -8.18
CA MET A 114 0.92 1.72 -9.26
C MET A 114 -0.45 1.26 -9.75
N ALA A 115 -1.31 2.22 -10.07
CA ALA A 115 -2.60 1.94 -10.69
C ALA A 115 -2.44 1.97 -12.22
N GLU A 116 -2.87 0.90 -12.88
CA GLU A 116 -2.80 0.81 -14.32
C GLU A 116 -3.83 -0.20 -14.83
N GLY A 117 -4.71 0.24 -15.70
CA GLY A 117 -5.66 -0.65 -16.34
C GLY A 117 -6.62 -1.33 -15.38
N SER A 118 -7.15 -0.59 -14.42
CA SER A 118 -8.12 -1.08 -13.42
C SER A 118 -7.56 -2.14 -12.47
N ARG A 119 -6.24 -2.11 -12.25
CA ARG A 119 -5.58 -2.99 -11.27
C ARG A 119 -4.39 -2.27 -10.67
N LEU A 120 -3.86 -2.83 -9.59
CA LEU A 120 -2.62 -2.34 -9.01
C LEU A 120 -1.46 -3.23 -9.48
N LEU A 121 -0.37 -2.59 -9.84
CA LEU A 121 0.89 -3.25 -10.17
C LEU A 121 1.82 -3.10 -8.98
N LEU A 122 2.31 -4.22 -8.47
CA LEU A 122 3.18 -4.27 -7.31
C LEU A 122 4.60 -4.61 -7.77
N THR A 123 5.55 -3.75 -7.43
CA THR A 123 6.96 -3.97 -7.72
C THR A 123 7.75 -3.88 -6.43
N VAL A 124 8.60 -4.88 -6.20
CA VAL A 124 9.50 -4.91 -5.04
C VAL A 124 10.92 -4.88 -5.57
N PHE A 125 11.71 -3.91 -5.14
CA PHE A 125 13.08 -3.74 -5.65
C PHE A 125 13.99 -3.16 -4.57
N ASN A 126 15.29 -3.34 -4.76
CA ASN A 126 16.31 -2.74 -3.90
C ASN A 126 16.87 -1.50 -4.60
N ARG A 127 16.94 -0.43 -3.84
CA ARG A 127 17.48 0.84 -4.33
C ARG A 127 18.87 1.04 -3.73
N MET A 128 19.88 0.77 -4.52
CA MET A 128 21.27 0.87 -4.07
C MET A 128 22.03 1.93 -4.80
#